data_46fbfe9efa7c65b721996674c2958ae2
#
_entry.id   46fbfe9efa7c65b721996674c2958ae2
#
_cell.length_a   1.000
_cell.length_b   1.000
_cell.length_c   1.000
_cell.angle_alpha   90.00
_cell.angle_beta   90.00
_cell.angle_gamma   90.00
#
_symmetry.space_group_name_H-M   'P 1'
#
loop_
_entity.id
_entity.type
_entity.pdbx_description
1 polymer ?
#
loop_
_entity_poly.entity_id
_entity_poly.type
_entity_poly.pdbx_seq_one_letter_code
_entity_poly.pdbx_strand_id
1 'polypeptide(L)'
;MNPWTIDVGEDNFQTEVLERSRSVPVVVDFWAPWCGPCRVLGPILERLADERRGEFVLAKVNVDEHPELAGAFRVQGIPAVKIFSDGALADEFTGALPEDAVREVLAGVLPSAADRDAAAAAKLAAEGKSADAKAIYEKTLAAEPNHDRSLLGLAQLIADDDVKRALDLLERVSFTSPARDEADRLIARLKLHSAGGGDAEKLHAAVMAEPENIDARFDLARTLAAGEKYEEALKEFLEVLKRDRGFRDDGARKAMLSIFEVLGSEHPLTQKYRSELAQVLFR
;
A
#
# COMPACT_ATOMS: atom_id res chain seq x y z
N MET A 1 -24.57 -26.43 -6.61
CA MET A 1 -23.42 -26.18 -5.75
C MET A 1 -23.19 -24.69 -5.70
N ASN A 2 -23.05 -24.13 -4.52
CA ASN A 2 -22.73 -22.72 -4.35
C ASN A 2 -21.31 -22.46 -4.91
N PRO A 3 -21.13 -21.55 -5.87
CA PRO A 3 -19.82 -21.30 -6.47
C PRO A 3 -18.79 -20.70 -5.47
N TRP A 4 -19.26 -20.25 -4.33
CA TRP A 4 -18.46 -19.62 -3.28
C TRP A 4 -18.18 -20.54 -2.09
N THR A 5 -18.60 -21.83 -2.18
CA THR A 5 -18.34 -22.85 -1.14
C THR A 5 -17.64 -24.03 -1.78
N ILE A 6 -16.51 -24.43 -1.19
CA ILE A 6 -15.67 -25.54 -1.67
C ILE A 6 -15.34 -26.49 -0.52
N ASP A 7 -15.16 -27.76 -0.82
CA ASP A 7 -14.59 -28.73 0.11
C ASP A 7 -13.07 -28.74 -0.03
N VAL A 8 -12.38 -28.75 1.12
CA VAL A 8 -10.92 -28.65 1.17
C VAL A 8 -10.35 -29.74 2.07
N GLY A 9 -9.28 -30.37 1.58
CA GLY A 9 -8.46 -31.37 2.27
C GLY A 9 -6.98 -31.05 2.15
N GLU A 10 -6.12 -31.97 2.59
CA GLU A 10 -4.66 -31.82 2.58
C GLU A 10 -4.13 -31.51 1.16
N ASP A 11 -4.71 -32.15 0.16
CA ASP A 11 -4.22 -32.09 -1.23
C ASP A 11 -4.40 -30.70 -1.88
N ASN A 12 -5.39 -29.93 -1.46
CA ASN A 12 -5.75 -28.66 -2.10
C ASN A 12 -5.74 -27.45 -1.13
N PHE A 13 -5.44 -27.63 0.16
CA PHE A 13 -5.44 -26.56 1.14
C PHE A 13 -4.45 -25.44 0.77
N GLN A 14 -3.26 -25.80 0.33
CA GLN A 14 -2.24 -24.83 -0.08
C GLN A 14 -2.78 -23.90 -1.18
N THR A 15 -3.36 -24.46 -2.22
CA THR A 15 -3.83 -23.71 -3.40
C THR A 15 -5.14 -22.98 -3.11
N GLU A 16 -6.13 -23.70 -2.53
CA GLU A 16 -7.51 -23.21 -2.36
C GLU A 16 -7.68 -22.32 -1.13
N VAL A 17 -6.75 -22.35 -0.18
CA VAL A 17 -6.79 -21.50 1.01
C VAL A 17 -5.65 -20.50 1.02
N LEU A 18 -4.38 -20.94 1.12
CA LEU A 18 -3.27 -20.03 1.33
C LEU A 18 -2.95 -19.17 0.11
N GLU A 19 -2.87 -19.76 -1.08
CA GLU A 19 -2.59 -19.00 -2.30
C GLU A 19 -3.79 -18.17 -2.73
N ARG A 20 -5.00 -18.75 -2.68
CA ARG A 20 -6.24 -18.03 -3.02
C ARG A 20 -6.49 -16.84 -2.12
N SER A 21 -6.17 -16.93 -0.82
CA SER A 21 -6.38 -15.84 0.14
C SER A 21 -5.56 -14.58 -0.14
N ARG A 22 -4.56 -14.67 -1.03
CA ARG A 22 -3.81 -13.49 -1.53
C ARG A 22 -4.63 -12.61 -2.47
N SER A 23 -5.71 -13.14 -3.03
CA SER A 23 -6.59 -12.40 -3.96
C SER A 23 -7.99 -12.19 -3.41
N VAL A 24 -8.50 -13.14 -2.64
CA VAL A 24 -9.84 -13.15 -2.04
C VAL A 24 -9.75 -13.82 -0.69
N PRO A 25 -10.24 -13.22 0.41
CA PRO A 25 -10.25 -13.86 1.72
C PRO A 25 -10.92 -15.24 1.70
N VAL A 26 -10.37 -16.19 2.45
CA VAL A 26 -10.90 -17.55 2.56
C VAL A 26 -11.30 -17.82 4.01
N VAL A 27 -12.58 -18.14 4.21
CA VAL A 27 -13.16 -18.52 5.50
C VAL A 27 -13.16 -20.05 5.56
N VAL A 28 -12.35 -20.62 6.45
CA VAL A 28 -12.22 -22.07 6.61
C VAL A 28 -13.09 -22.53 7.77
N ASP A 29 -14.12 -23.35 7.50
CA ASP A 29 -14.99 -23.99 8.51
C ASP A 29 -14.51 -25.42 8.79
N PHE A 30 -13.93 -25.64 9.96
CA PHE A 30 -13.61 -26.98 10.47
C PHE A 30 -14.84 -27.58 11.15
N TRP A 31 -15.39 -28.63 10.55
CA TRP A 31 -16.68 -29.22 10.93
C TRP A 31 -16.66 -30.75 10.90
N ALA A 32 -17.74 -31.37 11.42
CA ALA A 32 -18.01 -32.81 11.23
C ALA A 32 -19.52 -33.08 11.14
N PRO A 33 -19.96 -34.19 10.50
CA PRO A 33 -21.39 -34.53 10.32
C PRO A 33 -22.15 -34.71 11.63
N TRP A 34 -21.50 -35.24 12.66
CA TRP A 34 -22.08 -35.50 13.99
C TRP A 34 -22.15 -34.25 14.87
N CYS A 35 -21.47 -33.17 14.50
CA CYS A 35 -21.38 -31.95 15.30
C CYS A 35 -22.70 -31.14 15.23
N GLY A 36 -23.46 -31.14 16.33
CA GLY A 36 -24.71 -30.40 16.43
C GLY A 36 -24.57 -28.88 16.18
N PRO A 37 -23.66 -28.19 16.86
CA PRO A 37 -23.42 -26.76 16.64
C PRO A 37 -22.95 -26.43 15.22
N CYS A 38 -22.17 -27.30 14.54
CA CYS A 38 -21.73 -27.11 13.15
C CYS A 38 -22.93 -27.07 12.18
N ARG A 39 -23.97 -27.85 12.46
CA ARG A 39 -25.23 -27.84 11.66
C ARG A 39 -26.02 -26.54 11.79
N VAL A 40 -25.71 -25.72 12.79
CA VAL A 40 -26.28 -24.37 12.95
C VAL A 40 -25.42 -23.33 12.23
N LEU A 41 -24.10 -23.38 12.42
CA LEU A 41 -23.16 -22.40 11.86
C LEU A 41 -22.96 -22.55 10.36
N GLY A 42 -22.81 -23.80 9.86
CA GLY A 42 -22.55 -24.06 8.43
C GLY A 42 -23.54 -23.37 7.49
N PRO A 43 -24.86 -23.52 7.66
CA PRO A 43 -25.85 -22.81 6.83
C PRO A 43 -25.77 -21.28 6.93
N ILE A 44 -25.32 -20.72 8.07
CA ILE A 44 -25.10 -19.27 8.20
C ILE A 44 -23.93 -18.85 7.31
N LEU A 45 -22.79 -19.54 7.41
CA LEU A 45 -21.60 -19.25 6.59
C LEU A 45 -21.90 -19.41 5.09
N GLU A 46 -22.59 -20.48 4.70
CA GLU A 46 -22.98 -20.73 3.28
C GLU A 46 -23.87 -19.61 2.75
N ARG A 47 -24.87 -19.18 3.53
CA ARG A 47 -25.74 -18.06 3.15
C ARG A 47 -24.95 -16.75 3.03
N LEU A 48 -24.03 -16.47 3.97
CA LEU A 48 -23.20 -15.29 3.92
C LEU A 48 -22.25 -15.28 2.70
N ALA A 49 -21.72 -16.46 2.33
CA ALA A 49 -20.92 -16.59 1.12
C ALA A 49 -21.73 -16.29 -0.15
N ASP A 50 -23.00 -16.75 -0.19
CA ASP A 50 -23.93 -16.43 -1.28
C ASP A 50 -24.29 -14.95 -1.35
N GLU A 51 -24.63 -14.34 -0.22
CA GLU A 51 -24.97 -12.92 -0.13
C GLU A 51 -23.82 -12.02 -0.60
N ARG A 52 -22.60 -12.39 -0.23
CA ARG A 52 -21.37 -11.65 -0.52
C ARG A 52 -20.77 -11.90 -1.90
N ARG A 53 -21.29 -12.88 -2.65
CA ARG A 53 -21.00 -13.11 -4.09
C ARG A 53 -19.52 -13.06 -4.48
N GLY A 54 -18.65 -13.71 -3.69
CA GLY A 54 -17.21 -13.79 -3.95
C GLY A 54 -16.37 -12.72 -3.26
N GLU A 55 -16.94 -11.95 -2.32
CA GLU A 55 -16.13 -11.13 -1.41
C GLU A 55 -15.25 -12.01 -0.51
N PHE A 56 -15.65 -13.26 -0.27
CA PHE A 56 -14.84 -14.32 0.29
C PHE A 56 -15.26 -15.69 -0.27
N VAL A 57 -14.41 -16.69 -0.08
CA VAL A 57 -14.70 -18.09 -0.37
C VAL A 57 -14.84 -18.85 0.95
N LEU A 58 -15.89 -19.66 1.10
CA LEU A 58 -16.06 -20.57 2.23
C LEU A 58 -15.41 -21.92 1.87
N ALA A 59 -14.35 -22.28 2.59
CA ALA A 59 -13.69 -23.58 2.50
C ALA A 59 -14.15 -24.48 3.67
N LYS A 60 -14.69 -25.66 3.38
CA LYS A 60 -15.16 -26.60 4.40
C LYS A 60 -14.16 -27.73 4.56
N VAL A 61 -13.70 -27.95 5.81
CA VAL A 61 -12.76 -29.03 6.17
C VAL A 61 -13.45 -29.98 7.13
N ASN A 62 -13.72 -31.20 6.68
CA ASN A 62 -14.23 -32.25 7.54
C ASN A 62 -13.11 -32.82 8.42
N VAL A 63 -13.14 -32.60 9.73
CA VAL A 63 -12.05 -33.01 10.63
C VAL A 63 -11.94 -34.52 10.80
N ASP A 64 -12.99 -35.30 10.47
CA ASP A 64 -12.93 -36.77 10.50
C ASP A 64 -12.16 -37.32 9.29
N GLU A 65 -12.24 -36.62 8.15
CA GLU A 65 -11.54 -36.98 6.90
C GLU A 65 -10.15 -36.39 6.84
N HIS A 66 -9.95 -35.22 7.48
CA HIS A 66 -8.72 -34.41 7.43
C HIS A 66 -8.17 -34.06 8.81
N PRO A 67 -7.86 -35.06 9.67
CA PRO A 67 -7.40 -34.83 11.04
C PRO A 67 -6.01 -34.16 11.10
N GLU A 68 -5.17 -34.33 10.08
CA GLU A 68 -3.85 -33.69 10.03
C GLU A 68 -3.96 -32.18 9.84
N LEU A 69 -4.91 -31.71 9.00
CA LEU A 69 -5.21 -30.28 8.88
C LEU A 69 -5.73 -29.69 10.20
N ALA A 70 -6.69 -30.37 10.83
CA ALA A 70 -7.22 -29.94 12.11
C ALA A 70 -6.08 -29.82 13.17
N GLY A 71 -5.16 -30.78 13.19
CA GLY A 71 -3.99 -30.77 14.07
C GLY A 71 -3.01 -29.63 13.74
N ALA A 72 -2.67 -29.44 12.46
CA ALA A 72 -1.77 -28.38 12.00
C ALA A 72 -2.28 -26.98 12.38
N PHE A 73 -3.59 -26.75 12.28
CA PHE A 73 -4.23 -25.50 12.67
C PHE A 73 -4.70 -25.45 14.12
N ARG A 74 -4.29 -26.43 14.97
CA ARG A 74 -4.58 -26.48 16.41
C ARG A 74 -6.06 -26.38 16.72
N VAL A 75 -6.92 -27.03 15.95
CA VAL A 75 -8.35 -27.09 16.18
C VAL A 75 -8.62 -27.99 17.39
N GLN A 76 -8.98 -27.40 18.52
CA GLN A 76 -9.26 -28.12 19.77
C GLN A 76 -10.75 -28.44 19.99
N GLY A 77 -11.62 -27.84 19.18
CA GLY A 77 -13.05 -28.07 19.23
C GLY A 77 -13.73 -27.54 17.99
N ILE A 78 -14.88 -28.13 17.61
CA ILE A 78 -15.66 -27.75 16.44
C ILE A 78 -17.08 -27.26 16.81
N PRO A 79 -17.66 -26.33 16.01
CA PRO A 79 -17.06 -25.71 14.82
C PRO A 79 -15.90 -24.77 15.17
N ALA A 80 -14.87 -24.72 14.33
CA ALA A 80 -13.80 -23.75 14.42
C ALA A 80 -13.65 -23.07 13.04
N VAL A 81 -13.71 -21.76 13.05
CA VAL A 81 -13.59 -20.96 11.83
C VAL A 81 -12.28 -20.20 11.85
N LYS A 82 -11.54 -20.29 10.75
CA LYS A 82 -10.28 -19.55 10.54
C LYS A 82 -10.36 -18.76 9.25
N ILE A 83 -10.00 -17.49 9.32
CA ILE A 83 -10.10 -16.57 8.20
C ILE A 83 -8.70 -16.23 7.71
N PHE A 84 -8.43 -16.54 6.45
CA PHE A 84 -7.16 -16.27 5.80
C PHE A 84 -7.28 -15.09 4.85
N SER A 85 -6.31 -14.17 4.92
CA SER A 85 -6.14 -13.04 4.01
C SER A 85 -4.66 -12.83 3.75
N ASP A 86 -4.28 -12.46 2.54
CA ASP A 86 -2.89 -12.25 2.11
C ASP A 86 -1.93 -13.45 2.37
N GLY A 87 -2.47 -14.67 2.37
CA GLY A 87 -1.72 -15.90 2.60
C GLY A 87 -1.47 -16.23 4.07
N ALA A 88 -2.05 -15.49 5.00
CA ALA A 88 -1.86 -15.65 6.44
C ALA A 88 -3.21 -15.74 7.19
N LEU A 89 -3.17 -16.30 8.40
CA LEU A 89 -4.33 -16.28 9.32
C LEU A 89 -4.57 -14.84 9.78
N ALA A 90 -5.73 -14.29 9.44
CA ALA A 90 -6.13 -12.93 9.78
C ALA A 90 -6.98 -12.87 11.06
N ASP A 91 -7.93 -13.82 11.22
CA ASP A 91 -8.79 -13.91 12.40
C ASP A 91 -9.31 -15.34 12.59
N GLU A 92 -9.83 -15.66 13.77
CA GLU A 92 -10.40 -16.96 14.07
C GLU A 92 -11.44 -16.90 15.20
N PHE A 93 -12.38 -17.82 15.18
CA PHE A 93 -13.28 -18.06 16.32
C PHE A 93 -13.65 -19.54 16.47
N THR A 94 -14.11 -19.95 17.64
CA THR A 94 -14.54 -21.32 17.94
C THR A 94 -15.95 -21.29 18.52
N GLY A 95 -16.78 -22.26 18.13
CA GLY A 95 -18.17 -22.38 18.54
C GLY A 95 -19.15 -21.78 17.53
N ALA A 96 -20.43 -22.12 17.67
CA ALA A 96 -21.51 -21.61 16.83
C ALA A 96 -21.89 -20.20 17.29
N LEU A 97 -21.36 -19.19 16.64
CA LEU A 97 -21.75 -17.80 16.84
C LEU A 97 -23.10 -17.52 16.15
N PRO A 98 -23.92 -16.62 16.72
CA PRO A 98 -25.08 -16.07 16.03
C PRO A 98 -24.66 -15.29 14.79
N GLU A 99 -25.55 -15.18 13.81
CA GLU A 99 -25.24 -14.57 12.50
C GLU A 99 -24.66 -13.16 12.60
N ASP A 100 -25.23 -12.30 13.48
CA ASP A 100 -24.74 -10.92 13.63
C ASP A 100 -23.29 -10.89 14.10
N ALA A 101 -22.89 -11.77 15.01
CA ALA A 101 -21.50 -11.87 15.46
C ALA A 101 -20.58 -12.41 14.34
N VAL A 102 -21.05 -13.37 13.52
CA VAL A 102 -20.29 -13.82 12.34
C VAL A 102 -20.10 -12.67 11.36
N ARG A 103 -21.13 -11.86 11.09
CA ARG A 103 -21.05 -10.68 10.22
C ARG A 103 -20.04 -9.65 10.75
N GLU A 104 -19.99 -9.45 12.07
CA GLU A 104 -19.02 -8.53 12.70
C GLU A 104 -17.59 -9.02 12.54
N VAL A 105 -17.31 -10.30 12.78
CA VAL A 105 -15.98 -10.90 12.55
C VAL A 105 -15.58 -10.77 11.07
N LEU A 106 -16.48 -11.11 10.14
CA LEU A 106 -16.21 -10.97 8.72
C LEU A 106 -15.97 -9.52 8.31
N ALA A 107 -16.70 -8.56 8.87
CA ALA A 107 -16.50 -7.14 8.58
C ALA A 107 -15.12 -6.62 9.01
N GLY A 108 -14.50 -7.26 10.02
CA GLY A 108 -13.12 -6.92 10.44
C GLY A 108 -12.04 -7.38 9.47
N VAL A 109 -12.34 -8.35 8.60
CA VAL A 109 -11.34 -8.96 7.70
C VAL A 109 -11.65 -8.70 6.22
N LEU A 110 -12.93 -8.65 5.87
CA LEU A 110 -13.33 -8.43 4.47
C LEU A 110 -13.14 -6.97 4.05
N PRO A 111 -12.79 -6.74 2.78
CA PRO A 111 -12.72 -5.38 2.26
C PRO A 111 -14.02 -4.60 2.49
N SER A 112 -13.91 -3.40 3.01
CA SER A 112 -15.03 -2.49 3.21
C SER A 112 -15.65 -2.06 1.86
N ALA A 113 -16.80 -1.40 1.87
CA ALA A 113 -17.36 -0.79 0.65
C ALA A 113 -16.39 0.23 0.05
N ALA A 114 -15.73 1.00 0.91
CA ALA A 114 -14.72 1.98 0.50
C ALA A 114 -13.49 1.33 -0.14
N ASP A 115 -13.02 0.18 0.40
CA ASP A 115 -11.92 -0.58 -0.21
C ASP A 115 -12.28 -1.10 -1.61
N ARG A 116 -13.49 -1.60 -1.78
CA ARG A 116 -13.97 -2.07 -3.10
C ARG A 116 -14.11 -0.93 -4.10
N ASP A 117 -14.69 0.19 -3.67
CA ASP A 117 -14.80 1.41 -4.50
C ASP A 117 -13.40 1.92 -4.88
N ALA A 118 -12.45 1.95 -3.95
CA ALA A 118 -11.06 2.35 -4.22
C ALA A 118 -10.35 1.40 -5.19
N ALA A 119 -10.55 0.09 -5.06
CA ALA A 119 -9.97 -0.89 -5.99
C ALA A 119 -10.58 -0.75 -7.41
N ALA A 120 -11.90 -0.51 -7.51
CA ALA A 120 -12.56 -0.25 -8.79
C ALA A 120 -12.04 1.05 -9.43
N ALA A 121 -11.86 2.11 -8.64
CA ALA A 121 -11.28 3.36 -9.11
C ALA A 121 -9.84 3.20 -9.60
N ALA A 122 -9.00 2.44 -8.87
CA ALA A 122 -7.63 2.16 -9.28
C ALA A 122 -7.57 1.41 -10.64
N LYS A 123 -8.47 0.46 -10.86
CA LYS A 123 -8.59 -0.23 -12.14
C LYS A 123 -8.98 0.72 -13.27
N LEU A 124 -9.96 1.60 -13.05
CA LEU A 124 -10.37 2.60 -14.03
C LEU A 124 -9.22 3.57 -14.36
N ALA A 125 -8.47 4.00 -13.35
CA ALA A 125 -7.28 4.83 -13.54
C ALA A 125 -6.23 4.13 -14.42
N ALA A 126 -5.96 2.86 -14.18
CA ALA A 126 -5.05 2.05 -14.99
C ALA A 126 -5.53 1.86 -16.44
N GLU A 127 -6.85 1.89 -16.67
CA GLU A 127 -7.48 1.87 -17.99
C GLU A 127 -7.50 3.26 -18.69
N GLY A 128 -6.93 4.29 -18.06
CA GLY A 128 -6.94 5.67 -18.58
C GLY A 128 -8.26 6.44 -18.38
N LYS A 129 -9.21 5.88 -17.65
CA LYS A 129 -10.51 6.49 -17.32
C LYS A 129 -10.42 7.35 -16.07
N SER A 130 -9.52 8.33 -16.08
CA SER A 130 -9.17 9.14 -14.92
C SER A 130 -10.36 9.91 -14.33
N ALA A 131 -11.30 10.41 -15.16
CA ALA A 131 -12.48 11.13 -14.69
C ALA A 131 -13.41 10.23 -13.87
N ASP A 132 -13.67 9.00 -14.32
CA ASP A 132 -14.52 8.05 -13.62
C ASP A 132 -13.87 7.59 -12.31
N ALA A 133 -12.57 7.30 -12.35
CA ALA A 133 -11.79 6.95 -11.16
C ALA A 133 -11.83 8.07 -10.11
N LYS A 134 -11.62 9.32 -10.52
CA LYS A 134 -11.69 10.49 -9.65
C LYS A 134 -13.06 10.63 -8.98
N ALA A 135 -14.15 10.48 -9.73
CA ALA A 135 -15.50 10.55 -9.20
C ALA A 135 -15.76 9.50 -8.10
N ILE A 136 -15.26 8.27 -8.28
CA ILE A 136 -15.38 7.21 -7.29
C ILE A 136 -14.56 7.55 -6.04
N TYR A 137 -13.30 7.95 -6.18
CA TYR A 137 -12.48 8.34 -5.02
C TYR A 137 -13.10 9.51 -4.24
N GLU A 138 -13.60 10.54 -4.93
CA GLU A 138 -14.25 11.68 -4.27
C GLU A 138 -15.53 11.28 -3.53
N LYS A 139 -16.35 10.39 -4.11
CA LYS A 139 -17.52 9.80 -3.46
C LYS A 139 -17.14 9.03 -2.21
N THR A 140 -16.10 8.18 -2.31
CA THR A 140 -15.60 7.39 -1.17
C THR A 140 -15.12 8.30 -0.04
N LEU A 141 -14.33 9.31 -0.37
CA LEU A 141 -13.82 10.28 0.61
C LEU A 141 -14.89 11.19 1.21
N ALA A 142 -16.02 11.38 0.54
CA ALA A 142 -17.18 12.08 1.10
C ALA A 142 -17.88 11.24 2.20
N ALA A 143 -17.88 9.89 2.07
CA ALA A 143 -18.43 9.00 3.06
C ALA A 143 -17.41 8.64 4.16
N GLU A 144 -16.18 8.36 3.77
CA GLU A 144 -15.04 7.99 4.65
C GLU A 144 -13.85 8.91 4.39
N PRO A 145 -13.80 10.10 5.05
CA PRO A 145 -12.81 11.13 4.73
C PRO A 145 -11.34 10.70 4.87
N ASN A 146 -11.05 9.72 5.71
CA ASN A 146 -9.69 9.24 5.98
C ASN A 146 -9.43 7.84 5.39
N HIS A 147 -10.10 7.48 4.30
CA HIS A 147 -9.84 6.20 3.62
C HIS A 147 -8.52 6.27 2.85
N ASP A 148 -7.46 5.66 3.37
CA ASP A 148 -6.07 5.81 2.93
C ASP A 148 -5.85 5.50 1.45
N ARG A 149 -6.41 4.39 0.94
CA ARG A 149 -6.28 4.01 -0.47
C ARG A 149 -6.93 5.04 -1.41
N SER A 150 -8.06 5.62 -1.00
CA SER A 150 -8.73 6.67 -1.80
C SER A 150 -8.01 8.00 -1.72
N LEU A 151 -7.41 8.35 -0.58
CA LEU A 151 -6.55 9.52 -0.44
C LEU A 151 -5.36 9.44 -1.38
N LEU A 152 -4.63 8.31 -1.36
CA LEU A 152 -3.49 8.08 -2.24
C LEU A 152 -3.90 8.07 -3.72
N GLY A 153 -4.93 7.30 -4.07
CA GLY A 153 -5.36 7.17 -5.47
C GLY A 153 -5.86 8.48 -6.07
N LEU A 154 -6.62 9.29 -5.31
CA LEU A 154 -7.04 10.61 -5.76
C LEU A 154 -5.85 11.54 -5.92
N ALA A 155 -4.92 11.56 -4.96
CA ALA A 155 -3.72 12.37 -5.02
C ALA A 155 -2.86 12.04 -6.25
N GLN A 156 -2.70 10.77 -6.59
CA GLN A 156 -1.98 10.33 -7.80
C GLN A 156 -2.64 10.87 -9.08
N LEU A 157 -3.98 10.83 -9.16
CA LEU A 157 -4.71 11.29 -10.34
C LEU A 157 -4.63 12.80 -10.56
N ILE A 158 -4.53 13.59 -9.49
CA ILE A 158 -4.55 15.06 -9.57
C ILE A 158 -3.16 15.69 -9.38
N ALA A 159 -2.13 14.87 -9.20
CA ALA A 159 -0.77 15.31 -8.87
C ALA A 159 -0.18 16.34 -9.84
N ASP A 160 -0.47 16.20 -11.13
CA ASP A 160 0.03 17.09 -12.18
C ASP A 160 -0.83 18.36 -12.34
N ASP A 161 -2.12 18.28 -11.99
CA ASP A 161 -3.08 19.38 -12.19
C ASP A 161 -3.20 20.28 -10.95
N ASP A 162 -3.15 19.67 -9.75
CA ASP A 162 -3.34 20.35 -8.46
C ASP A 162 -2.42 19.78 -7.38
N VAL A 163 -1.14 20.15 -7.47
CA VAL A 163 -0.08 19.71 -6.55
C VAL A 163 -0.42 20.00 -5.10
N LYS A 164 -1.03 21.17 -4.81
CA LYS A 164 -1.38 21.56 -3.44
C LYS A 164 -2.41 20.61 -2.86
N ARG A 165 -3.51 20.39 -3.57
CA ARG A 165 -4.55 19.45 -3.13
C ARG A 165 -4.02 18.02 -3.02
N ALA A 166 -3.14 17.60 -3.94
CA ALA A 166 -2.50 16.30 -3.86
C ALA A 166 -1.67 16.13 -2.58
N LEU A 167 -0.87 17.14 -2.23
CA LEU A 167 -0.11 17.14 -0.97
C LEU A 167 -1.01 17.08 0.26
N ASP A 168 -2.09 17.91 0.30
CA ASP A 168 -3.05 17.92 1.40
C ASP A 168 -3.71 16.54 1.61
N LEU A 169 -4.03 15.82 0.53
CA LEU A 169 -4.57 14.46 0.59
C LEU A 169 -3.55 13.45 1.12
N LEU A 170 -2.31 13.50 0.61
CA LEU A 170 -1.25 12.58 0.99
C LEU A 170 -0.84 12.72 2.46
N GLU A 171 -0.84 13.94 2.99
CA GLU A 171 -0.53 14.21 4.42
C GLU A 171 -1.56 13.58 5.37
N ARG A 172 -2.79 13.34 4.89
CA ARG A 172 -3.85 12.68 5.66
C ARG A 172 -3.74 11.15 5.69
N VAL A 173 -2.94 10.54 4.82
CA VAL A 173 -2.72 9.08 4.83
C VAL A 173 -2.10 8.66 6.17
N SER A 174 -2.70 7.68 6.82
CA SER A 174 -2.27 7.21 8.14
C SER A 174 -0.83 6.71 8.14
N PHE A 175 -0.08 7.01 9.19
CA PHE A 175 1.30 6.52 9.38
C PHE A 175 1.40 5.00 9.52
N THR A 176 0.31 4.35 9.93
CA THR A 176 0.24 2.88 10.06
C THR A 176 -0.30 2.19 8.81
N SER A 177 -0.68 2.95 7.79
CA SER A 177 -1.24 2.43 6.55
C SER A 177 -0.18 1.74 5.69
N PRO A 178 -0.50 0.60 5.05
CA PRO A 178 0.36 0.04 4.00
C PRO A 178 0.59 1.00 2.81
N ALA A 179 -0.28 2.00 2.63
CA ALA A 179 -0.16 3.02 1.58
C ALA A 179 0.84 4.15 1.95
N ARG A 180 1.34 4.19 3.20
CA ARG A 180 2.16 5.30 3.71
C ARG A 180 3.46 5.48 2.94
N ASP A 181 4.20 4.42 2.71
CA ASP A 181 5.48 4.48 1.98
C ASP A 181 5.32 5.03 0.56
N GLU A 182 4.21 4.71 -0.11
CA GLU A 182 3.91 5.22 -1.44
C GLU A 182 3.50 6.69 -1.39
N ALA A 183 2.71 7.08 -0.39
CA ALA A 183 2.34 8.47 -0.16
C ALA A 183 3.57 9.34 0.12
N ASP A 184 4.50 8.90 0.96
CA ASP A 184 5.74 9.63 1.28
C ASP A 184 6.62 9.82 0.04
N ARG A 185 6.77 8.78 -0.79
CA ARG A 185 7.48 8.89 -2.08
C ARG A 185 6.85 9.91 -3.01
N LEU A 186 5.52 9.91 -3.11
CA LEU A 186 4.82 10.89 -3.95
C LEU A 186 4.94 12.31 -3.41
N ILE A 187 4.84 12.50 -2.09
CA ILE A 187 5.09 13.79 -1.43
C ILE A 187 6.49 14.30 -1.76
N ALA A 188 7.52 13.45 -1.62
CA ALA A 188 8.90 13.82 -1.90
C ALA A 188 9.08 14.22 -3.38
N ARG A 189 8.50 13.46 -4.30
CA ARG A 189 8.53 13.77 -5.74
C ARG A 189 7.86 15.10 -6.06
N LEU A 190 6.67 15.35 -5.53
CA LEU A 190 5.93 16.59 -5.76
C LEU A 190 6.67 17.82 -5.19
N LYS A 191 7.28 17.68 -4.01
CA LYS A 191 8.10 18.73 -3.39
C LYS A 191 9.35 19.03 -4.22
N LEU A 192 10.05 18.01 -4.73
CA LEU A 192 11.20 18.19 -5.63
C LEU A 192 10.79 18.88 -6.93
N HIS A 193 9.68 18.44 -7.54
CA HIS A 193 9.18 19.05 -8.76
C HIS A 193 8.80 20.52 -8.56
N SER A 194 8.07 20.84 -7.50
CA SER A 194 7.68 22.23 -7.15
C SER A 194 8.87 23.11 -6.79
N ALA A 195 9.94 22.52 -6.28
CA ALA A 195 11.15 23.25 -5.91
C ALA A 195 12.03 23.57 -7.11
N GLY A 196 11.92 22.83 -8.20
CA GLY A 196 12.65 23.08 -9.44
C GLY A 196 12.13 24.32 -10.16
N GLY A 197 13.00 24.95 -10.90
CA GLY A 197 12.62 26.09 -11.75
C GLY A 197 13.86 26.70 -12.38
N GLY A 198 13.91 26.72 -13.69
CA GLY A 198 15.03 27.26 -14.42
C GLY A 198 15.33 26.47 -15.69
N ASP A 199 16.18 27.04 -16.50
CA ASP A 199 16.71 26.41 -17.71
C ASP A 199 18.00 25.66 -17.31
N ALA A 200 17.94 24.34 -17.31
CA ALA A 200 19.05 23.49 -16.88
C ALA A 200 20.33 23.75 -17.71
N GLU A 201 20.19 24.04 -19.01
CA GLU A 201 21.37 24.32 -19.88
C GLU A 201 22.02 25.64 -19.49
N LYS A 202 21.22 26.68 -19.24
CA LYS A 202 21.75 27.98 -18.78
C LYS A 202 22.40 27.88 -17.40
N LEU A 203 21.77 27.18 -16.47
CA LEU A 203 22.32 26.96 -15.13
C LEU A 203 23.61 26.15 -15.20
N HIS A 204 23.68 25.13 -16.04
CA HIS A 204 24.89 24.36 -16.26
C HIS A 204 26.02 25.25 -16.85
N ALA A 205 25.71 26.07 -17.85
CA ALA A 205 26.67 27.01 -18.40
C ALA A 205 27.18 28.02 -17.35
N ALA A 206 26.30 28.51 -16.46
CA ALA A 206 26.68 29.40 -15.35
C ALA A 206 27.63 28.71 -14.36
N VAL A 207 27.35 27.45 -13.98
CA VAL A 207 28.23 26.65 -13.12
C VAL A 207 29.58 26.38 -13.76
N MET A 208 29.62 26.18 -15.09
CA MET A 208 30.90 25.99 -15.82
C MET A 208 31.71 27.27 -15.92
N ALA A 209 31.06 28.43 -16.06
CA ALA A 209 31.72 29.73 -16.08
C ALA A 209 32.25 30.15 -14.69
N GLU A 210 31.49 29.87 -13.65
CA GLU A 210 31.83 30.21 -12.26
C GLU A 210 31.69 28.98 -11.34
N PRO A 211 32.66 28.06 -11.30
CA PRO A 211 32.57 26.80 -10.55
C PRO A 211 32.37 26.96 -9.04
N GLU A 212 32.74 28.12 -8.47
CA GLU A 212 32.56 28.44 -7.05
C GLU A 212 31.20 29.09 -6.73
N ASN A 213 30.36 29.36 -7.73
CA ASN A 213 29.04 29.93 -7.52
C ASN A 213 28.08 28.89 -6.97
N ILE A 214 27.94 28.89 -5.63
CA ILE A 214 27.12 27.91 -4.91
C ILE A 214 25.63 28.07 -5.24
N ASP A 215 25.15 29.32 -5.45
CA ASP A 215 23.75 29.59 -5.81
C ASP A 215 23.37 28.96 -7.16
N ALA A 216 24.20 29.20 -8.19
CA ALA A 216 23.97 28.62 -9.51
C ALA A 216 23.99 27.08 -9.48
N ARG A 217 24.92 26.50 -8.71
CA ARG A 217 25.04 25.06 -8.52
C ARG A 217 23.84 24.45 -7.80
N PHE A 218 23.37 25.08 -6.76
CA PHE A 218 22.19 24.65 -6.02
C PHE A 218 20.92 24.71 -6.89
N ASP A 219 20.75 25.79 -7.65
CA ASP A 219 19.60 25.97 -8.54
C ASP A 219 19.64 24.98 -9.73
N LEU A 220 20.85 24.65 -10.24
CA LEU A 220 21.05 23.56 -11.21
C LEU A 220 20.61 22.22 -10.61
N ALA A 221 21.08 21.90 -9.40
CA ALA A 221 20.76 20.65 -8.72
C ALA A 221 19.24 20.49 -8.52
N ARG A 222 18.53 21.55 -8.10
CA ARG A 222 17.08 21.57 -7.96
C ARG A 222 16.37 21.34 -9.29
N THR A 223 16.80 22.00 -10.33
CA THR A 223 16.24 21.86 -11.69
C THR A 223 16.43 20.44 -12.22
N LEU A 224 17.62 19.86 -12.01
CA LEU A 224 17.90 18.46 -12.35
C LEU A 224 17.02 17.49 -11.56
N ALA A 225 16.86 17.72 -10.26
CA ALA A 225 16.00 16.88 -9.42
C ALA A 225 14.53 16.94 -9.83
N ALA A 226 14.02 18.12 -10.17
CA ALA A 226 12.67 18.30 -10.70
C ALA A 226 12.46 17.62 -12.06
N GLY A 227 13.52 17.53 -12.87
CA GLY A 227 13.54 16.78 -14.13
C GLY A 227 13.89 15.29 -13.97
N GLU A 228 13.83 14.75 -12.73
CA GLU A 228 14.13 13.35 -12.38
C GLU A 228 15.56 12.88 -12.75
N LYS A 229 16.48 13.80 -13.06
CA LYS A 229 17.90 13.52 -13.29
C LYS A 229 18.63 13.37 -11.95
N TYR A 230 18.24 12.38 -11.16
CA TYR A 230 18.61 12.26 -9.74
C TYR A 230 20.11 12.07 -9.53
N GLU A 231 20.84 11.32 -10.37
CA GLU A 231 22.27 11.14 -10.17
C GLU A 231 23.03 12.45 -10.39
N GLU A 232 22.67 13.20 -11.41
CA GLU A 232 23.28 14.50 -11.70
C GLU A 232 22.94 15.49 -10.58
N ALA A 233 21.69 15.54 -10.13
CA ALA A 233 21.26 16.38 -9.02
C ALA A 233 22.02 16.07 -7.72
N LEU A 234 22.18 14.80 -7.37
CA LEU A 234 22.90 14.35 -6.18
C LEU A 234 24.38 14.77 -6.21
N LYS A 235 25.02 14.70 -7.39
CA LYS A 235 26.41 15.19 -7.56
C LYS A 235 26.50 16.68 -7.25
N GLU A 236 25.63 17.50 -7.84
CA GLU A 236 25.66 18.95 -7.65
C GLU A 236 25.30 19.34 -6.20
N PHE A 237 24.31 18.71 -5.56
CA PHE A 237 24.02 18.95 -4.13
C PHE A 237 25.20 18.58 -3.23
N LEU A 238 25.90 17.48 -3.51
CA LEU A 238 27.08 17.09 -2.75
C LEU A 238 28.21 18.13 -2.87
N GLU A 239 28.40 18.70 -4.05
CA GLU A 239 29.37 19.79 -4.27
C GLU A 239 28.99 21.07 -3.52
N VAL A 240 27.69 21.39 -3.40
CA VAL A 240 27.20 22.48 -2.54
C VAL A 240 27.58 22.20 -1.09
N LEU A 241 27.30 21.01 -0.57
CA LEU A 241 27.57 20.63 0.82
C LEU A 241 29.06 20.62 1.18
N LYS A 242 29.94 20.29 0.23
CA LYS A 242 31.40 20.35 0.40
C LYS A 242 31.89 21.78 0.61
N ARG A 243 31.21 22.79 0.05
CA ARG A 243 31.56 24.20 0.15
C ARG A 243 30.88 24.87 1.33
N ASP A 244 29.59 24.66 1.48
CA ASP A 244 28.81 25.22 2.61
C ASP A 244 27.69 24.24 3.00
N ARG A 245 27.85 23.61 4.16
CA ARG A 245 26.91 22.65 4.72
C ARG A 245 25.56 23.29 5.10
N GLY A 246 25.59 24.54 5.54
CA GLY A 246 24.41 25.28 6.01
C GLY A 246 23.69 26.07 4.91
N PHE A 247 24.17 26.01 3.68
CA PHE A 247 23.63 26.80 2.59
C PHE A 247 22.11 26.64 2.44
N ARG A 248 21.41 27.79 2.40
CA ARG A 248 19.94 27.87 2.32
C ARG A 248 19.25 26.95 3.37
N ASP A 249 19.63 27.08 4.63
CA ASP A 249 19.06 26.32 5.74
C ASP A 249 19.17 24.80 5.53
N ASP A 250 20.38 24.33 5.23
CA ASP A 250 20.67 22.92 4.99
C ASP A 250 19.92 22.35 3.75
N GLY A 251 19.62 23.21 2.80
CA GLY A 251 18.75 22.90 1.67
C GLY A 251 19.25 21.78 0.78
N ALA A 252 20.57 21.69 0.55
CA ALA A 252 21.16 20.64 -0.26
C ALA A 252 21.01 19.25 0.39
N ARG A 253 21.22 19.14 1.71
CA ARG A 253 21.00 17.88 2.45
C ARG A 253 19.53 17.49 2.43
N LYS A 254 18.62 18.43 2.71
CA LYS A 254 17.18 18.20 2.67
C LYS A 254 16.73 17.67 1.30
N ALA A 255 17.22 18.28 0.22
CA ALA A 255 16.90 17.84 -1.15
C ALA A 255 17.47 16.44 -1.46
N MET A 256 18.70 16.13 -1.04
CA MET A 256 19.26 14.77 -1.18
C MET A 256 18.41 13.72 -0.45
N LEU A 257 17.96 14.01 0.78
CA LEU A 257 17.10 13.11 1.54
C LEU A 257 15.76 12.88 0.82
N SER A 258 15.16 13.92 0.23
CA SER A 258 13.94 13.78 -0.57
C SER A 258 14.17 12.92 -1.82
N ILE A 259 15.33 13.01 -2.47
CA ILE A 259 15.68 12.12 -3.59
C ILE A 259 15.82 10.67 -3.10
N PHE A 260 16.42 10.43 -1.93
CA PHE A 260 16.52 9.09 -1.35
C PHE A 260 15.16 8.50 -1.00
N GLU A 261 14.21 9.34 -0.57
CA GLU A 261 12.83 8.94 -0.33
C GLU A 261 12.13 8.49 -1.64
N VAL A 262 12.27 9.28 -2.70
CA VAL A 262 11.73 8.93 -4.02
C VAL A 262 12.29 7.61 -4.55
N LEU A 263 13.61 7.42 -4.44
CA LEU A 263 14.30 6.24 -4.99
C LEU A 263 14.11 4.98 -4.12
N GLY A 264 13.92 5.17 -2.81
CA GLY A 264 13.89 4.07 -1.83
C GLY A 264 15.28 3.66 -1.33
N SER A 265 15.30 2.94 -0.19
CA SER A 265 16.56 2.57 0.51
C SER A 265 17.46 1.63 -0.28
N GLU A 266 16.87 0.73 -1.05
CA GLU A 266 17.59 -0.32 -1.78
C GLU A 266 18.17 0.15 -3.13
N HIS A 267 17.80 1.35 -3.56
CA HIS A 267 18.27 1.86 -4.85
C HIS A 267 19.79 2.14 -4.82
N PRO A 268 20.56 1.73 -5.85
CA PRO A 268 22.02 1.88 -5.87
C PRO A 268 22.51 3.33 -5.66
N LEU A 269 21.81 4.32 -6.21
CA LEU A 269 22.12 5.73 -6.02
C LEU A 269 21.93 6.14 -4.54
N THR A 270 20.86 5.65 -3.90
CA THR A 270 20.61 5.93 -2.49
C THR A 270 21.73 5.40 -1.62
N GLN A 271 22.13 4.15 -1.82
CA GLN A 271 23.21 3.52 -1.05
C GLN A 271 24.56 4.26 -1.25
N LYS A 272 24.91 4.57 -2.50
CA LYS A 272 26.12 5.31 -2.85
C LYS A 272 26.14 6.68 -2.20
N TYR A 273 25.14 7.50 -2.45
CA TYR A 273 25.13 8.91 -2.02
C TYR A 273 24.83 9.11 -0.54
N ARG A 274 24.19 8.18 0.15
CA ARG A 274 24.13 8.18 1.63
C ARG A 274 25.51 8.05 2.25
N SER A 275 26.36 7.17 1.72
CA SER A 275 27.75 7.01 2.18
C SER A 275 28.56 8.28 1.93
N GLU A 276 28.46 8.88 0.73
CA GLU A 276 29.18 10.11 0.39
C GLU A 276 28.70 11.31 1.23
N LEU A 277 27.39 11.43 1.44
CA LEU A 277 26.80 12.45 2.31
C LEU A 277 27.32 12.34 3.75
N ALA A 278 27.34 11.13 4.31
CA ALA A 278 27.88 10.90 5.65
C ALA A 278 29.36 11.33 5.76
N GLN A 279 30.18 11.02 4.75
CA GLN A 279 31.59 11.46 4.73
C GLN A 279 31.73 12.98 4.72
N VAL A 280 30.85 13.70 4.03
CA VAL A 280 30.88 15.17 4.01
C VAL A 280 30.40 15.76 5.33
N LEU A 281 29.40 15.16 5.99
CA LEU A 281 28.82 15.70 7.23
C LEU A 281 29.70 15.45 8.48
N PHE A 282 30.43 14.33 8.52
CA PHE A 282 31.20 13.91 9.72
C PHE A 282 32.72 14.06 9.58
N ARG A 283 33.16 14.72 8.53
CA ARG A 283 34.55 15.26 8.45
C ARG A 283 34.59 16.68 8.99
#